data_b77a6d6e5419b64bd03e146dd7662b8b
#
_entry.id   b77a6d6e5419b64bd03e146dd7662b8b
#
_cell.length_a   1.000
_cell.length_b   1.000
_cell.length_c   1.000
_cell.angle_alpha   90.00
_cell.angle_beta   90.00
_cell.angle_gamma   90.00
#
_symmetry.space_group_name_H-M   'P 1'
#
loop_
_entity.id
_entity.type
_entity.pdbx_description
1 polymer ?
#
loop_
_entity_poly.entity_id
_entity_poly.type
_entity_poly.pdbx_seq_one_letter_code
_entity_poly.pdbx_strand_id
1 'polypeptide(L)'
;MDTPLFDGELVHARRMIYTPSAFAKSNLVHLQEVGQLQARSPHASTRQGLASYLFFVVESGSGTLEYEGETRVLSAGDCVFLDCRRPYRHYTGDDLWQLRLAHFYGPNMAAIYKKYRERGG
;
A
#
# COMPACT_ATOMS: atom_id res chain seq x y z
N MET A 1 4.09 16.25 -6.21
CA MET A 1 3.44 17.19 -5.28
C MET A 1 3.10 16.49 -3.98
N ASP A 2 3.49 17.07 -2.87
CA ASP A 2 3.23 16.50 -1.56
C ASP A 2 1.88 17.02 -1.03
N THR A 3 0.93 16.12 -0.78
CA THR A 3 -0.44 16.47 -0.43
C THR A 3 -0.90 15.67 0.79
N PRO A 4 -1.45 16.33 1.81
CA PRO A 4 -2.07 15.61 2.92
C PRO A 4 -3.29 14.83 2.40
N LEU A 5 -3.38 13.56 2.75
CA LEU A 5 -4.51 12.72 2.40
C LEU A 5 -5.56 12.73 3.50
N PHE A 6 -5.12 12.60 4.73
CA PHE A 6 -5.92 12.75 5.95
C PHE A 6 -5.15 13.60 6.92
N ASP A 7 -5.84 14.33 7.77
CA ASP A 7 -5.20 15.13 8.80
C ASP A 7 -6.12 15.15 10.03
N GLY A 8 -5.53 14.86 11.21
CA GLY A 8 -6.26 14.84 12.45
C GLY A 8 -5.52 14.07 13.53
N GLU A 9 -6.15 13.92 14.68
CA GLU A 9 -5.53 13.28 15.85
C GLU A 9 -5.24 11.80 15.64
N LEU A 10 -6.12 11.12 14.91
CA LEU A 10 -6.04 9.66 14.74
C LEU A 10 -5.31 9.24 13.49
N VAL A 11 -5.29 10.11 12.48
CA VAL A 11 -4.70 9.79 11.17
C VAL A 11 -3.96 11.00 10.65
N HIS A 12 -2.74 10.75 10.21
CA HIS A 12 -1.95 11.74 9.48
C HIS A 12 -1.35 11.03 8.28
N ALA A 13 -1.61 11.56 7.07
CA ALA A 13 -1.10 10.95 5.85
C ALA A 13 -0.64 12.03 4.88
N ARG A 14 0.50 11.76 4.24
CA ARG A 14 1.04 12.59 3.17
C ARG A 14 1.32 11.72 1.97
N ARG A 15 1.10 12.25 0.79
CA ARG A 15 1.36 11.53 -0.45
C ARG A 15 1.96 12.44 -1.51
N MET A 16 2.74 11.84 -2.38
CA MET A 16 3.24 12.49 -3.59
C MET A 16 2.69 11.70 -4.78
N ILE A 17 2.02 12.41 -5.68
CA ILE A 17 1.39 11.80 -6.86
C ILE A 17 2.27 12.11 -8.08
N TYR A 18 2.51 11.09 -8.90
CA TYR A 18 3.32 11.21 -10.10
C TYR A 18 2.45 11.18 -11.33
N THR A 19 2.90 11.89 -12.36
CA THR A 19 2.24 11.88 -13.68
C THR A 19 3.23 11.32 -14.69
N PRO A 20 3.28 9.97 -14.86
CA PRO A 20 4.22 9.36 -15.78
C PRO A 20 3.94 9.77 -17.23
N SER A 21 4.97 9.76 -18.06
CA SER A 21 4.82 9.99 -19.49
C SER A 21 4.00 8.86 -20.14
N ALA A 22 3.47 9.12 -21.33
CA ALA A 22 2.76 8.08 -22.08
C ALA A 22 3.65 6.87 -22.35
N PHE A 23 4.92 7.10 -22.65
CA PHE A 23 5.88 6.03 -22.85
C PHE A 23 6.05 5.18 -21.58
N ALA A 24 6.22 5.82 -20.43
CA ALA A 24 6.39 5.11 -19.17
C ALA A 24 5.15 4.28 -18.82
N LYS A 25 3.96 4.85 -19.00
CA LYS A 25 2.72 4.13 -18.72
C LYS A 25 2.58 2.87 -19.56
N SER A 26 3.04 2.91 -20.81
CA SER A 26 2.88 1.80 -21.76
C SER A 26 3.99 0.77 -21.70
N ASN A 27 5.17 1.13 -21.22
CA ASN A 27 6.35 0.29 -21.36
C ASN A 27 7.12 -0.02 -20.09
N LEU A 28 6.92 0.74 -19.02
CA LEU A 28 7.76 0.65 -17.84
C LEU A 28 6.94 0.46 -16.58
N VAL A 29 7.57 -0.13 -15.57
CA VAL A 29 7.04 -0.01 -14.21
C VAL A 29 7.21 1.44 -13.82
N HIS A 30 6.12 2.05 -13.37
CA HIS A 30 6.12 3.47 -13.05
C HIS A 30 5.39 3.73 -11.75
N LEU A 31 5.86 4.72 -11.01
CA LEU A 31 5.21 5.14 -9.77
C LEU A 31 3.95 5.94 -10.09
N GLN A 32 2.91 5.66 -9.31
CA GLN A 32 1.67 6.42 -9.33
C GLN A 32 1.61 7.34 -8.11
N GLU A 33 2.09 6.84 -6.98
CA GLU A 33 2.00 7.55 -5.71
C GLU A 33 3.01 6.98 -4.72
N VAL A 34 3.60 7.84 -3.89
CA VAL A 34 4.31 7.41 -2.70
C VAL A 34 3.72 8.17 -1.51
N GLY A 35 3.80 7.57 -0.33
CA GLY A 35 3.20 8.20 0.83
C GLY A 35 3.70 7.70 2.16
N GLN A 36 3.28 8.41 3.18
CA GLN A 36 3.47 8.06 4.59
C GLN A 36 2.13 8.12 5.27
N LEU A 37 1.88 7.17 6.15
CA LEU A 37 0.68 7.13 6.97
C LEU A 37 1.07 6.95 8.42
N GLN A 38 0.49 7.77 9.29
CA GLN A 38 0.55 7.59 10.75
C GLN A 38 -0.89 7.49 11.22
N ALA A 39 -1.24 6.41 11.89
CA ALA A 39 -2.62 6.19 12.29
C ALA A 39 -2.72 5.44 13.61
N ARG A 40 -3.80 5.70 14.33
CA ARG A 40 -4.18 5.00 15.55
C ARG A 40 -5.53 4.34 15.37
N SER A 41 -5.80 3.33 16.18
CA SER A 41 -7.13 2.76 16.26
C SER A 41 -8.17 3.87 16.55
N PRO A 42 -9.31 3.94 15.87
CA PRO A 42 -9.91 2.88 15.04
C PRO A 42 -9.73 3.07 13.51
N HIS A 43 -8.61 3.57 13.05
CA HIS A 43 -8.42 3.80 11.62
C HIS A 43 -8.40 2.48 10.84
N ALA A 44 -9.11 2.46 9.72
CA ALA A 44 -9.07 1.37 8.76
C ALA A 44 -9.11 1.92 7.33
N SER A 45 -8.48 1.19 6.42
CA SER A 45 -8.49 1.53 5.00
C SER A 45 -8.87 0.29 4.20
N THR A 46 -9.86 0.45 3.31
CA THR A 46 -10.37 -0.64 2.46
C THR A 46 -10.34 -0.19 1.01
N ARG A 47 -9.81 -1.04 0.14
CA ARG A 47 -9.69 -0.76 -1.29
C ARG A 47 -9.97 -2.01 -2.10
N GLN A 48 -10.44 -1.80 -3.34
CA GLN A 48 -10.57 -2.85 -4.33
C GLN A 48 -10.74 -2.22 -5.72
N GLY A 49 -10.46 -3.00 -6.76
CA GLY A 49 -10.71 -2.57 -8.13
C GLY A 49 -9.77 -1.51 -8.67
N LEU A 50 -8.63 -1.30 -8.05
CA LEU A 50 -7.65 -0.31 -8.50
C LEU A 50 -6.63 -0.95 -9.45
N ALA A 51 -6.37 -0.28 -10.58
CA ALA A 51 -5.30 -0.66 -11.50
C ALA A 51 -3.96 -0.21 -10.93
N SER A 52 -3.51 -0.90 -9.89
CA SER A 52 -2.37 -0.51 -9.10
C SER A 52 -1.85 -1.70 -8.30
N TYR A 53 -0.56 -1.68 -8.00
CA TYR A 53 0.05 -2.56 -7.02
C TYR A 53 0.54 -1.71 -5.86
N LEU A 54 0.44 -2.26 -4.67
CA LEU A 54 0.82 -1.57 -3.44
C LEU A 54 1.98 -2.29 -2.79
N PHE A 55 3.00 -1.54 -2.43
CA PHE A 55 4.03 -2.01 -1.52
C PHE A 55 4.05 -1.09 -0.32
N PHE A 56 4.05 -1.66 0.90
CA PHE A 56 4.29 -0.84 2.07
C PHE A 56 5.18 -1.57 3.08
N VAL A 57 5.83 -0.78 3.90
CA VAL A 57 6.62 -1.25 5.03
C VAL A 57 6.09 -0.62 6.31
N VAL A 58 6.01 -1.42 7.36
CA VAL A 58 5.64 -0.93 8.69
C VAL A 58 6.92 -0.40 9.33
N GLU A 59 6.96 0.92 9.57
CA GLU A 59 8.12 1.55 10.21
C GLU A 59 8.07 1.40 11.73
N SER A 60 6.88 1.50 12.30
CA SER A 60 6.69 1.35 13.74
C SER A 60 5.24 1.00 14.05
N GLY A 61 5.03 0.46 15.25
CA GLY A 61 3.70 0.07 15.70
C GLY A 61 3.25 -1.26 15.10
N SER A 62 1.96 -1.50 15.13
CA SER A 62 1.36 -2.73 14.61
C SER A 62 -0.02 -2.47 14.02
N GLY A 63 -0.43 -3.36 13.16
CA GLY A 63 -1.75 -3.33 12.55
C GLY A 63 -2.08 -4.67 11.94
N THR A 64 -3.23 -4.75 11.30
CA THR A 64 -3.71 -6.00 10.70
C THR A 64 -4.02 -5.77 9.23
N LEU A 65 -3.68 -6.77 8.42
CA LEU A 65 -4.00 -6.82 6.99
C LEU A 65 -4.92 -7.98 6.72
N GLU A 66 -6.00 -7.72 5.98
CA GLU A 66 -6.90 -8.75 5.44
C GLU A 66 -6.78 -8.72 3.92
N TYR A 67 -6.40 -9.84 3.33
CA TYR A 67 -6.20 -9.94 1.89
C TYR A 67 -6.39 -11.39 1.45
N GLU A 68 -7.23 -11.58 0.44
CA GLU A 68 -7.52 -12.90 -0.15
C GLU A 68 -7.85 -13.98 0.88
N GLY A 69 -8.70 -13.64 1.85
CA GLY A 69 -9.16 -14.59 2.87
C GLY A 69 -8.16 -14.83 3.99
N GLU A 70 -7.00 -14.21 3.94
CA GLU A 70 -6.01 -14.31 5.01
C GLU A 70 -6.01 -13.05 5.87
N THR A 71 -5.74 -13.24 7.15
CA THR A 71 -5.59 -12.17 8.12
C THR A 71 -4.20 -12.27 8.74
N ARG A 72 -3.44 -11.19 8.67
CA ARG A 72 -2.08 -11.16 9.22
C ARG A 72 -1.89 -9.95 10.11
N VAL A 73 -1.26 -10.15 11.26
CA VAL A 73 -0.81 -9.06 12.10
C VAL A 73 0.59 -8.66 11.64
N LEU A 74 0.76 -7.36 11.44
CA LEU A 74 2.02 -6.78 10.94
C LEU A 74 2.65 -5.94 12.04
N SER A 75 3.97 -5.96 12.12
CA SER A 75 4.73 -5.15 13.07
C SER A 75 5.94 -4.54 12.37
N ALA A 76 6.68 -3.70 13.10
CA ALA A 76 7.81 -2.97 12.54
C ALA A 76 8.77 -3.89 11.79
N GLY A 77 9.13 -3.51 10.58
CA GLY A 77 9.98 -4.28 9.68
C GLY A 77 9.24 -5.16 8.69
N ASP A 78 7.94 -5.39 8.89
CA ASP A 78 7.16 -6.19 7.96
C ASP A 78 6.86 -5.41 6.68
N CYS A 79 6.89 -6.10 5.55
CA CYS A 79 6.61 -5.55 4.23
C CYS A 79 5.47 -6.30 3.58
N VAL A 80 4.70 -5.59 2.76
CA VAL A 80 3.55 -6.13 2.05
C VAL A 80 3.60 -5.70 0.60
N PHE A 81 3.27 -6.64 -0.30
CA PHE A 81 3.16 -6.39 -1.74
C PHE A 81 1.82 -6.99 -2.20
N LEU A 82 0.92 -6.14 -2.70
CA LEU A 82 -0.45 -6.50 -3.02
C LEU A 82 -0.84 -6.08 -4.43
N ASP A 83 -1.75 -6.85 -5.04
CA ASP A 83 -2.49 -6.48 -6.25
C ASP A 83 -3.78 -5.78 -5.81
N CYS A 84 -3.88 -4.48 -6.07
CA CYS A 84 -5.00 -3.66 -5.59
C CYS A 84 -6.29 -3.86 -6.38
N ARG A 85 -6.29 -4.68 -7.43
CA ARG A 85 -7.53 -5.07 -8.10
C ARG A 85 -8.36 -5.99 -7.21
N ARG A 86 -7.71 -6.69 -6.28
CA ARG A 86 -8.36 -7.57 -5.32
C ARG A 86 -8.67 -6.80 -4.04
N PRO A 87 -9.75 -7.16 -3.32
CA PRO A 87 -10.10 -6.47 -2.08
C PRO A 87 -9.01 -6.64 -1.03
N TYR A 88 -8.65 -5.55 -0.36
CA TYR A 88 -7.79 -5.60 0.81
C TYR A 88 -8.24 -4.56 1.82
N ARG A 89 -7.93 -4.84 3.08
CA ARG A 89 -8.21 -3.94 4.18
C ARG A 89 -7.05 -3.98 5.15
N HIS A 90 -6.59 -2.82 5.59
CA HIS A 90 -5.66 -2.75 6.70
C HIS A 90 -6.21 -1.82 7.78
N TYR A 91 -5.91 -2.13 9.02
CA TYR A 91 -6.37 -1.34 10.15
C TYR A 91 -5.35 -1.38 11.28
N THR A 92 -5.38 -0.31 12.09
CA THR A 92 -4.43 -0.14 13.19
C THR A 92 -4.69 -1.12 14.31
N GLY A 93 -3.61 -1.46 15.03
CA GLY A 93 -3.71 -2.06 16.34
C GLY A 93 -3.93 -1.00 17.43
N ASP A 94 -3.60 -1.32 18.67
CA ASP A 94 -3.79 -0.42 19.78
C ASP A 94 -2.80 0.75 19.76
N ASP A 95 -1.63 0.54 19.19
CA ASP A 95 -0.58 1.55 19.12
C ASP A 95 -0.68 2.36 17.83
N LEU A 96 -0.07 3.54 17.87
CA LEU A 96 0.19 4.28 16.64
C LEU A 96 1.05 3.42 15.71
N TRP A 97 0.64 3.26 14.44
CA TRP A 97 1.51 2.65 13.47
C TRP A 97 1.86 3.64 12.37
N GLN A 98 3.05 3.44 11.82
CA GLN A 98 3.57 4.27 10.75
C GLN A 98 3.96 3.40 9.58
N LEU A 99 3.46 3.78 8.41
CA LEU A 99 3.71 3.07 7.16
C LEU A 99 4.35 3.99 6.16
N ARG A 100 5.24 3.42 5.34
CA ARG A 100 5.65 4.04 4.08
C ARG A 100 5.14 3.17 2.95
N LEU A 101 4.56 3.79 1.95
CA LEU A 101 3.90 3.06 0.88
C LEU A 101 4.21 3.62 -0.50
N ALA A 102 4.08 2.76 -1.49
CA ALA A 102 4.15 3.15 -2.89
C ALA A 102 3.09 2.41 -3.67
N HIS A 103 2.38 3.13 -4.52
CA HIS A 103 1.53 2.54 -5.55
C HIS A 103 2.25 2.64 -6.88
N PHE A 104 2.23 1.56 -7.64
CA PHE A 104 2.91 1.50 -8.94
C PHE A 104 2.17 0.57 -9.87
N TYR A 105 2.50 0.67 -11.15
CA TYR A 105 1.89 -0.17 -12.16
C TYR A 105 2.84 -0.32 -13.34
N GLY A 106 2.55 -1.26 -14.22
CA GLY A 106 3.30 -1.44 -15.45
C GLY A 106 2.74 -2.61 -16.24
N PRO A 107 3.04 -2.68 -17.53
CA PRO A 107 2.49 -3.72 -18.39
C PRO A 107 2.92 -5.13 -18.00
N ASN A 108 4.03 -5.27 -17.28
CA ASN A 108 4.56 -6.57 -16.87
C ASN A 108 4.19 -6.95 -15.44
N MET A 109 3.48 -6.08 -14.71
CA MET A 109 3.27 -6.30 -13.27
C MET A 109 2.43 -7.53 -12.96
N ALA A 110 1.45 -7.86 -13.78
CA ALA A 110 0.66 -9.06 -13.54
C ALA A 110 1.53 -10.32 -13.53
N ALA A 111 2.46 -10.43 -14.46
CA ALA A 111 3.38 -11.57 -14.53
C ALA A 111 4.36 -11.57 -13.35
N ILE A 112 4.87 -10.39 -12.99
CA ILE A 112 5.79 -10.25 -11.86
C ILE A 112 5.10 -10.65 -10.56
N TYR A 113 3.90 -10.16 -10.33
CA TYR A 113 3.14 -10.47 -9.13
C TYR A 113 2.79 -11.95 -9.03
N LYS A 114 2.40 -12.56 -10.16
CA LYS A 114 2.13 -13.99 -10.21
C LYS A 114 3.36 -14.79 -9.78
N LYS A 115 4.53 -14.42 -10.29
CA LYS A 115 5.79 -15.09 -9.93
C LYS A 115 6.10 -14.93 -8.45
N TYR A 116 5.89 -13.75 -7.91
CA TYR A 116 6.08 -13.46 -6.49
C TYR A 116 5.20 -14.37 -5.63
N ARG A 117 3.91 -14.51 -5.97
CA ARG A 117 2.98 -15.36 -5.23
C ARG A 117 3.35 -16.85 -5.34
N GLU A 118 3.76 -17.30 -6.52
CA GLU A 118 4.19 -18.69 -6.73
C GLU A 118 5.40 -19.06 -5.89
N ARG A 119 6.22 -18.08 -5.52
CA ARG A 119 7.42 -18.29 -4.70
C ARG A 119 7.18 -18.07 -3.21
N GLY A 120 5.95 -18.01 -2.78
CA GLY A 120 5.58 -17.89 -1.38
C GLY A 120 5.36 -16.47 -0.88
N GLY A 121 5.29 -15.55 -1.79
CA GLY A 121 5.01 -14.16 -1.44
C GLY A 121 3.56 -13.92 -1.01
#